data_592c12d9d1e60d14f6b8f96cc93f0a92
#
_entry.id   592c12d9d1e60d14f6b8f96cc93f0a92
#
_cell.length_a   1.000
_cell.length_b   1.000
_cell.length_c   1.000
_cell.angle_alpha   90.00
_cell.angle_beta   90.00
_cell.angle_gamma   90.00
#
_symmetry.space_group_name_H-M   'P 1'
#
loop_
_entity.id
_entity.type
_entity.pdbx_description
1 polymer ?
#
loop_
_entity_poly.entity_id
_entity_poly.type
_entity_poly.pdbx_seq_one_letter_code
_entity_poly.pdbx_strand_id
1 'polypeptide(L)'
;MQAIIDFAIASARRESEICRLEWRDNDGTNRTGLVRDAKHPTSRDGNHRRFKYTPEAWAIVESQPRTTACIFPYDPKSVGAAFTSACHVLGIEDLRFHDLRHEATSQLFERGYQIHEVAQFTLHESWNELKRYTNLKPERVRELKSAEVLAVLRSRKRQAIVIPEQPPSRAARQSTRRDRPH
;
A
#
# COMPACT_ATOMS: atom_id res chain seq x y z
N MET A 1 7.19 -0.20 22.27
CA MET A 1 8.16 0.11 21.18
C MET A 1 8.34 -1.06 20.22
N GLN A 2 8.58 -2.28 20.69
CA GLN A 2 8.80 -3.44 19.81
C GLN A 2 7.68 -3.61 18.77
N ALA A 3 6.42 -3.67 19.19
CA ALA A 3 5.28 -3.88 18.28
C ALA A 3 5.18 -2.86 17.13
N ILE A 4 5.56 -1.59 17.35
CA ILE A 4 5.52 -0.58 16.29
C ILE A 4 6.68 -0.75 15.29
N ILE A 5 7.84 -1.22 15.73
CA ILE A 5 8.98 -1.56 14.87
C ILE A 5 8.63 -2.78 14.01
N ASP A 6 8.14 -3.85 14.64
CA ASP A 6 7.72 -5.06 13.95
C ASP A 6 6.63 -4.76 12.92
N PHE A 7 5.66 -3.92 13.30
CA PHE A 7 4.62 -3.48 12.38
C PHE A 7 5.17 -2.64 11.22
N ALA A 8 6.13 -1.74 11.47
CA ALA A 8 6.75 -0.94 10.41
C ALA A 8 7.43 -1.83 9.36
N ILE A 9 8.19 -2.83 9.81
CA ILE A 9 8.85 -3.81 8.94
C ILE A 9 7.83 -4.69 8.20
N ALA A 10 6.75 -5.12 8.89
CA ALA A 10 5.75 -5.99 8.28
C ALA A 10 4.82 -5.27 7.31
N SER A 11 4.56 -3.96 7.49
CA SER A 11 3.55 -3.21 6.75
C SER A 11 4.10 -2.23 5.72
N ALA A 12 5.38 -1.91 5.75
CA ALA A 12 6.01 -0.85 4.98
C ALA A 12 5.34 0.54 5.16
N ARG A 13 4.72 0.81 6.33
CA ARG A 13 4.05 2.09 6.62
C ARG A 13 5.03 3.12 7.14
N ARG A 14 4.72 4.40 6.86
CA ARG A 14 5.46 5.52 7.46
C ARG A 14 5.12 5.65 8.94
N GLU A 15 6.08 6.05 9.75
CA GLU A 15 5.91 6.27 11.19
C GLU A 15 4.64 7.06 11.54
N SER A 16 4.46 8.21 10.91
CA SER A 16 3.30 9.08 11.14
C SER A 16 1.97 8.47 10.67
N GLU A 17 2.00 7.54 9.71
CA GLU A 17 0.83 6.77 9.28
C GLU A 17 0.47 5.72 10.33
N ILE A 18 1.46 5.01 10.86
CA ILE A 18 1.28 3.96 11.88
C ILE A 18 0.61 4.53 13.13
N CYS A 19 1.12 5.65 13.65
CA CYS A 19 0.59 6.28 14.86
C CYS A 19 -0.82 6.85 14.69
N ARG A 20 -1.32 7.00 13.45
CA ARG A 20 -2.67 7.50 13.15
C ARG A 20 -3.64 6.41 12.69
N LEU A 21 -3.23 5.13 12.66
CA LEU A 21 -4.13 4.03 12.32
C LEU A 21 -5.19 3.87 13.41
N GLU A 22 -6.45 3.91 13.01
CA GLU A 22 -7.60 3.75 13.92
C GLU A 22 -8.27 2.40 13.70
N TRP A 23 -8.82 1.84 14.78
CA TRP A 23 -9.55 0.57 14.73
C TRP A 23 -10.75 0.60 13.77
N ARG A 24 -11.47 1.72 13.72
CA ARG A 24 -12.66 1.89 12.86
C ARG A 24 -12.34 1.86 11.36
N ASP A 25 -11.09 2.08 10.99
CA ASP A 25 -10.63 2.16 9.60
C ASP A 25 -10.14 0.82 9.05
N ASN A 26 -10.20 -0.24 9.87
CA ASN A 26 -9.72 -1.56 9.50
C ASN A 26 -10.87 -2.46 9.05
N ASP A 27 -10.64 -3.15 7.95
CA ASP A 27 -11.50 -4.22 7.44
C ASP A 27 -10.81 -5.57 7.65
N GLY A 28 -11.30 -6.33 8.64
CA GLY A 28 -10.74 -7.63 8.99
C GLY A 28 -10.97 -8.69 7.91
N THR A 29 -12.09 -8.60 7.19
CA THR A 29 -12.43 -9.57 6.13
C THR A 29 -11.43 -9.48 4.98
N ASN A 30 -11.13 -8.25 4.54
CA ASN A 30 -10.22 -8.00 3.44
C ASN A 30 -8.78 -7.76 3.91
N ARG A 31 -8.52 -7.65 5.21
CA ARG A 31 -7.23 -7.27 5.80
C ARG A 31 -6.69 -5.99 5.16
N THR A 32 -7.51 -4.93 5.22
CA THR A 32 -7.14 -3.61 4.70
C THR A 32 -7.30 -2.56 5.79
N GLY A 33 -6.45 -1.53 5.72
CA GLY A 33 -6.52 -0.36 6.59
C GLY A 33 -6.64 0.91 5.78
N LEU A 34 -7.11 1.99 6.39
CA LEU A 34 -7.19 3.31 5.79
C LEU A 34 -6.16 4.24 6.44
N VAL A 35 -5.30 4.83 5.63
CA VAL A 35 -4.47 5.95 6.04
C VAL A 35 -5.22 7.24 5.73
N ARG A 36 -5.57 8.01 6.76
CA ARG A 36 -6.19 9.33 6.61
C ARG A 36 -5.13 10.37 6.31
N ASP A 37 -5.46 11.31 5.43
CA ASP A 37 -4.59 12.43 5.05
C ASP A 37 -3.17 11.98 4.74
N ALA A 38 -3.06 10.98 3.84
CA ALA A 38 -1.80 10.46 3.37
C ALA A 38 -0.97 11.60 2.76
N LYS A 39 0.35 11.54 2.96
CA LYS A 39 1.27 12.56 2.44
C LYS A 39 1.12 12.66 0.92
N HIS A 40 0.73 13.84 0.44
CA HIS A 40 0.65 14.17 -0.99
C HIS A 40 1.43 15.46 -1.25
N PRO A 41 2.06 15.62 -2.43
CA PRO A 41 2.83 16.82 -2.77
C PRO A 41 2.01 18.12 -2.75
N THR A 42 0.74 18.05 -3.16
CA THR A 42 -0.11 19.23 -3.37
C THR A 42 -1.12 19.46 -2.26
N SER A 43 -1.74 18.41 -1.71
CA SER A 43 -2.73 18.52 -0.63
C SER A 43 -2.75 17.25 0.20
N ARG A 44 -2.85 17.41 1.54
CA ARG A 44 -3.05 16.29 2.47
C ARG A 44 -4.51 16.07 2.80
N ASP A 45 -5.27 17.15 2.89
CA ASP A 45 -6.64 17.11 3.39
C ASP A 45 -7.53 16.32 2.43
N GLY A 46 -8.19 15.29 2.98
CA GLY A 46 -9.07 14.42 2.22
C GLY A 46 -8.36 13.34 1.38
N ASN A 47 -7.04 13.28 1.35
CA ASN A 47 -6.30 12.22 0.66
C ASN A 47 -6.28 10.94 1.52
N HIS A 48 -7.41 10.25 1.55
CA HIS A 48 -7.54 9.00 2.29
C HIS A 48 -7.18 7.82 1.38
N ARG A 49 -6.25 6.97 1.81
CA ARG A 49 -5.72 5.87 1.01
C ARG A 49 -5.89 4.53 1.75
N ARG A 50 -6.58 3.60 1.11
CA ARG A 50 -6.68 2.23 1.62
C ARG A 50 -5.48 1.42 1.18
N PHE A 51 -4.93 0.61 2.08
CA PHE A 51 -3.79 -0.26 1.82
C PHE A 51 -4.08 -1.69 2.29
N LYS A 52 -3.33 -2.63 1.74
CA LYS A 52 -3.38 -4.04 2.12
C LYS A 52 -2.39 -4.31 3.25
N TYR A 53 -2.82 -5.05 4.27
CA TYR A 53 -1.91 -5.62 5.27
C TYR A 53 -1.26 -6.90 4.74
N THR A 54 0.02 -7.11 5.06
CA THR A 54 0.61 -8.45 5.00
C THR A 54 0.00 -9.32 6.10
N PRO A 55 0.05 -10.66 5.99
CA PRO A 55 -0.42 -11.53 7.07
C PRO A 55 0.23 -11.22 8.41
N GLU A 56 1.54 -10.94 8.42
CA GLU A 56 2.32 -10.62 9.61
C GLU A 56 1.88 -9.29 10.22
N ALA A 57 1.70 -8.25 9.39
CA ALA A 57 1.22 -6.95 9.85
C ALA A 57 -0.18 -7.06 10.45
N TRP A 58 -1.05 -7.88 9.85
CA TRP A 58 -2.39 -8.11 10.39
C TRP A 58 -2.36 -8.81 11.74
N ALA A 59 -1.54 -9.85 11.91
CA ALA A 59 -1.37 -10.53 13.19
C ALA A 59 -0.90 -9.58 14.30
N ILE A 60 0.01 -8.63 13.97
CA ILE A 60 0.45 -7.62 14.92
C ILE A 60 -0.70 -6.68 15.29
N VAL A 61 -1.53 -6.24 14.33
CA VAL A 61 -2.73 -5.44 14.62
C VAL A 61 -3.68 -6.17 15.55
N GLU A 62 -3.98 -7.44 15.26
CA GLU A 62 -4.90 -8.23 16.10
C GLU A 62 -4.40 -8.43 17.53
N SER A 63 -3.09 -8.45 17.74
CA SER A 63 -2.47 -8.59 19.07
C SER A 63 -2.50 -7.31 19.91
N GLN A 64 -2.81 -6.15 19.31
CA GLN A 64 -2.79 -4.89 20.05
C GLN A 64 -4.03 -4.76 20.96
N PRO A 65 -3.87 -4.16 22.16
CA PRO A 65 -4.99 -3.91 23.06
C PRO A 65 -5.89 -2.80 22.49
N ARG A 66 -7.20 -3.02 22.51
CA ARG A 66 -8.22 -2.04 22.07
C ARG A 66 -8.61 -1.06 23.18
N THR A 67 -7.62 -0.38 23.74
CA THR A 67 -7.83 0.57 24.85
C THR A 67 -8.06 2.01 24.40
N THR A 68 -7.67 2.33 23.15
CA THR A 68 -7.81 3.66 22.57
C THR A 68 -8.39 3.57 21.15
N ALA A 69 -8.73 4.70 20.55
CA ALA A 69 -9.19 4.76 19.16
C ALA A 69 -8.08 4.35 18.17
N CYS A 70 -6.82 4.70 18.47
CA CYS A 70 -5.65 4.35 17.67
C CYS A 70 -5.14 2.95 18.03
N ILE A 71 -4.64 2.24 17.02
CA ILE A 71 -4.01 0.92 17.19
C ILE A 71 -2.67 1.06 17.88
N PHE A 72 -1.87 2.05 17.49
CA PHE A 72 -0.57 2.39 18.05
C PHE A 72 -0.63 3.82 18.62
N PRO A 73 -1.06 4.00 19.87
CA PRO A 73 -1.30 5.32 20.46
C PRO A 73 0.01 5.99 20.92
N TYR A 74 0.90 6.23 19.96
CA TYR A 74 2.18 6.89 20.19
C TYR A 74 2.25 8.20 19.43
N ASP A 75 3.03 9.16 19.96
CA ASP A 75 3.42 10.33 19.19
C ASP A 75 4.55 9.99 18.22
N PRO A 76 4.41 10.31 16.91
CA PRO A 76 5.42 9.96 15.92
C PRO A 76 6.83 10.46 16.25
N LYS A 77 6.95 11.71 16.71
CA LYS A 77 8.26 12.28 17.07
C LYS A 77 8.93 11.52 18.21
N SER A 78 8.14 11.10 19.18
CA SER A 78 8.62 10.31 20.32
C SER A 78 9.08 8.90 19.88
N VAL A 79 8.38 8.29 18.91
CA VAL A 79 8.79 6.99 18.34
C VAL A 79 10.14 7.11 17.64
N GLY A 80 10.31 8.10 16.74
CA GLY A 80 11.57 8.32 16.03
C GLY A 80 12.73 8.62 16.97
N ALA A 81 12.51 9.48 17.97
CA ALA A 81 13.53 9.78 18.97
C ALA A 81 13.95 8.55 19.78
N ALA A 82 12.98 7.75 20.24
CA ALA A 82 13.27 6.53 20.99
C ALA A 82 13.96 5.46 20.11
N PHE A 83 13.60 5.35 18.82
CA PHE A 83 14.28 4.46 17.88
C PHE A 83 15.74 4.89 17.68
N THR A 84 15.99 6.17 17.44
CA THR A 84 17.35 6.71 17.28
C THR A 84 18.18 6.50 18.55
N SER A 85 17.60 6.74 19.73
CA SER A 85 18.28 6.48 21.00
C SER A 85 18.63 5.03 21.18
N ALA A 86 17.73 4.10 20.83
CA ALA A 86 18.00 2.67 20.89
C ALA A 86 19.13 2.25 19.94
N CYS A 87 19.14 2.76 18.70
CA CYS A 87 20.22 2.54 17.74
C CYS A 87 21.57 3.01 18.31
N HIS A 88 21.60 4.19 18.90
CA HIS A 88 22.82 4.74 19.49
C HIS A 88 23.35 3.86 20.63
N VAL A 89 22.47 3.38 21.53
CA VAL A 89 22.84 2.48 22.63
C VAL A 89 23.41 1.16 22.12
N LEU A 90 22.89 0.68 20.97
CA LEU A 90 23.33 -0.56 20.33
C LEU A 90 24.53 -0.39 19.39
N GLY A 91 25.08 0.83 19.27
CA GLY A 91 26.19 1.11 18.37
C GLY A 91 25.81 1.01 16.89
N ILE A 92 24.52 1.15 16.56
CA ILE A 92 24.04 1.13 15.19
C ILE A 92 24.04 2.56 14.67
N GLU A 93 24.89 2.84 13.69
CA GLU A 93 25.01 4.12 13.03
C GLU A 93 24.11 4.20 11.80
N ASP A 94 23.70 5.41 11.43
CA ASP A 94 22.97 5.75 10.18
C ASP A 94 21.66 5.00 9.92
N LEU A 95 21.06 4.36 10.95
CA LEU A 95 19.76 3.73 10.83
C LEU A 95 18.65 4.63 11.36
N ARG A 96 17.68 4.96 10.51
CA ARG A 96 16.50 5.76 10.84
C ARG A 96 15.23 4.92 10.80
N PHE A 97 14.21 5.31 11.52
CA PHE A 97 12.92 4.60 11.49
C PHE A 97 12.35 4.46 10.06
N HIS A 98 12.60 5.45 9.19
CA HIS A 98 12.16 5.40 7.80
C HIS A 98 12.83 4.28 6.97
N ASP A 99 14.01 3.85 7.36
CA ASP A 99 14.74 2.78 6.65
C ASP A 99 14.08 1.42 6.84
N LEU A 100 13.32 1.25 7.92
CA LEU A 100 12.46 0.07 8.10
C LEU A 100 11.44 -0.09 6.98
N ARG A 101 10.93 1.03 6.43
CA ARG A 101 10.04 1.00 5.27
C ARG A 101 10.78 0.59 4.00
N HIS A 102 12.03 1.03 3.84
CA HIS A 102 12.85 0.60 2.70
C HIS A 102 13.09 -0.90 2.75
N GLU A 103 13.49 -1.41 3.89
CA GLU A 103 13.67 -2.84 4.13
C GLU A 103 12.39 -3.64 3.87
N ALA A 104 11.27 -3.22 4.45
CA ALA A 104 9.97 -3.85 4.24
C ALA A 104 9.57 -3.89 2.75
N THR A 105 9.84 -2.82 2.02
CA THR A 105 9.56 -2.76 0.58
C THR A 105 10.43 -3.74 -0.20
N SER A 106 11.73 -3.84 0.12
CA SER A 106 12.64 -4.83 -0.47
C SER A 106 12.17 -6.25 -0.22
N GLN A 107 11.79 -6.58 1.01
CA GLN A 107 11.26 -7.89 1.38
C GLN A 107 9.99 -8.27 0.61
N LEU A 108 9.10 -7.32 0.30
CA LEU A 108 7.93 -7.61 -0.53
C LEU A 108 8.35 -8.05 -1.94
N PHE A 109 9.32 -7.39 -2.56
CA PHE A 109 9.85 -7.82 -3.85
C PHE A 109 10.57 -9.17 -3.77
N GLU A 110 11.35 -9.43 -2.72
CA GLU A 110 12.03 -10.71 -2.49
C GLU A 110 11.05 -11.88 -2.29
N ARG A 111 9.88 -11.60 -1.70
CA ARG A 111 8.76 -12.56 -1.59
C ARG A 111 8.06 -12.81 -2.91
N GLY A 112 8.42 -12.09 -3.98
CA GLY A 112 7.90 -12.26 -5.34
C GLY A 112 6.66 -11.45 -5.67
N TYR A 113 6.26 -10.49 -4.84
CA TYR A 113 5.18 -9.56 -5.19
C TYR A 113 5.59 -8.68 -6.37
N GLN A 114 4.66 -8.45 -7.27
CA GLN A 114 4.87 -7.59 -8.44
C GLN A 114 4.75 -6.11 -8.04
N ILE A 115 5.34 -5.23 -8.83
CA ILE A 115 5.43 -3.79 -8.51
C ILE A 115 4.04 -3.16 -8.22
N HIS A 116 3.01 -3.54 -8.95
CA HIS A 116 1.65 -3.04 -8.73
C HIS A 116 1.03 -3.56 -7.43
N GLU A 117 1.40 -4.77 -6.98
CA GLU A 117 0.99 -5.34 -5.70
C GLU A 117 1.74 -4.65 -4.55
N VAL A 118 3.06 -4.47 -4.69
CA VAL A 118 3.88 -3.73 -3.72
C VAL A 118 3.33 -2.31 -3.53
N ALA A 119 2.87 -1.65 -4.59
CA ALA A 119 2.24 -0.34 -4.50
C ALA A 119 0.97 -0.33 -3.63
N GLN A 120 0.19 -1.43 -3.58
CA GLN A 120 -0.99 -1.54 -2.71
C GLN A 120 -0.62 -1.70 -1.23
N PHE A 121 0.51 -2.34 -0.93
CA PHE A 121 1.02 -2.42 0.43
C PHE A 121 1.65 -1.10 0.87
N THR A 122 2.44 -0.47 0.02
CA THR A 122 3.29 0.66 0.39
C THR A 122 2.66 2.03 0.15
N LEU A 123 1.60 2.12 -0.66
CA LEU A 123 0.99 3.37 -1.13
C LEU A 123 2.00 4.34 -1.80
N HIS A 124 2.97 3.81 -2.54
CA HIS A 124 3.76 4.63 -3.43
C HIS A 124 2.89 5.06 -4.63
N GLU A 125 2.91 6.34 -4.95
CA GLU A 125 2.14 6.90 -6.07
C GLU A 125 2.92 6.83 -7.37
N SER A 126 4.24 6.97 -7.28
CA SER A 126 5.14 6.93 -8.42
C SER A 126 5.86 5.58 -8.52
N TRP A 127 5.80 4.98 -9.71
CA TRP A 127 6.59 3.80 -10.05
C TRP A 127 8.11 4.06 -9.95
N ASN A 128 8.54 5.32 -10.15
CA ASN A 128 9.94 5.71 -10.03
C ASN A 128 10.47 5.54 -8.60
N GLU A 129 9.63 5.73 -7.59
CA GLU A 129 10.02 5.50 -6.20
C GLU A 129 10.27 4.01 -5.92
N LEU A 130 9.52 3.12 -6.60
CA LEU A 130 9.67 1.68 -6.48
C LEU A 130 10.77 1.11 -7.39
N LYS A 131 11.19 1.84 -8.44
CA LYS A 131 12.19 1.38 -9.40
C LYS A 131 13.49 0.94 -8.73
N ARG A 132 13.94 1.62 -7.68
CA ARG A 132 15.16 1.27 -6.94
C ARG A 132 15.17 -0.14 -6.36
N TYR A 133 13.97 -0.71 -6.10
CA TYR A 133 13.82 -2.06 -5.54
C TYR A 133 13.66 -3.13 -6.62
N THR A 134 13.50 -2.75 -7.88
CA THR A 134 13.29 -3.66 -9.02
C THR A 134 14.56 -4.00 -9.79
N ASN A 135 15.73 -3.58 -9.32
CA ASN A 135 17.02 -3.90 -9.91
C ASN A 135 17.38 -5.38 -9.69
N LEU A 136 16.62 -6.26 -10.32
CA LEU A 136 16.91 -7.69 -10.33
C LEU A 136 18.09 -7.94 -11.26
N LYS A 137 19.07 -8.70 -10.77
CA LYS A 137 20.11 -9.22 -11.66
C LYS A 137 19.46 -10.18 -12.66
N PRO A 138 19.88 -10.21 -13.95
CA PRO A 138 19.28 -11.07 -14.97
C PRO A 138 19.21 -12.54 -14.54
N GLU A 139 20.19 -13.02 -13.79
CA GLU A 139 20.28 -14.39 -13.29
C GLU A 139 19.23 -14.73 -12.21
N ARG A 140 18.61 -13.71 -11.61
CA ARG A 140 17.54 -13.85 -10.61
C ARG A 140 16.12 -13.69 -11.19
N VAL A 141 16.03 -13.43 -12.49
CA VAL A 141 14.73 -13.37 -13.15
C VAL A 141 14.11 -14.76 -13.18
N ARG A 142 12.93 -14.89 -12.57
CA ARG A 142 12.21 -16.16 -12.49
C ARG A 142 11.72 -16.57 -13.88
N GLU A 143 12.07 -17.77 -14.31
CA GLU A 143 11.46 -18.40 -15.47
C GLU A 143 10.04 -18.88 -15.11
N LEU A 144 9.04 -18.41 -15.85
CA LEU A 144 7.67 -18.88 -15.69
C LEU A 144 7.52 -20.24 -16.38
N LYS A 145 7.05 -21.25 -15.63
CA LYS A 145 6.71 -22.54 -16.23
C LYS A 145 5.54 -22.39 -17.20
N SER A 146 5.54 -23.15 -18.29
CA SER A 146 4.50 -23.10 -19.33
C SER A 146 3.07 -23.20 -18.77
N ALA A 147 2.86 -23.99 -17.72
CA ALA A 147 1.57 -24.08 -17.04
C ALA A 147 1.14 -22.76 -16.36
N GLU A 148 2.08 -22.04 -15.75
CA GLU A 148 1.81 -20.73 -15.12
C GLU A 148 1.50 -19.66 -16.17
N VAL A 149 2.21 -19.67 -17.29
CA VAL A 149 1.95 -18.78 -18.44
C VAL A 149 0.55 -19.04 -19.00
N LEU A 150 0.17 -20.28 -19.21
CA LEU A 150 -1.16 -20.66 -19.69
C LEU A 150 -2.27 -20.29 -18.69
N ALA A 151 -2.03 -20.41 -17.39
CA ALA A 151 -2.98 -19.99 -16.35
C ALA A 151 -3.21 -18.47 -16.39
N VAL A 152 -2.14 -17.67 -16.51
CA VAL A 152 -2.24 -16.21 -16.64
C VAL A 152 -2.96 -15.80 -17.91
N LEU A 153 -2.68 -16.43 -19.05
CA LEU A 153 -3.36 -16.14 -20.31
C LEU A 153 -4.86 -16.50 -20.27
N ARG A 154 -5.22 -17.61 -19.60
CA ARG A 154 -6.62 -18.00 -19.41
C ARG A 154 -7.37 -17.03 -18.49
N SER A 155 -6.75 -16.54 -17.42
CA SER A 155 -7.37 -15.55 -16.52
C SER A 155 -7.61 -14.22 -17.23
N ARG A 156 -6.66 -13.74 -18.03
CA ARG A 156 -6.80 -12.52 -18.82
C ARG A 156 -7.93 -12.61 -19.84
N LYS A 157 -8.11 -13.78 -20.48
CA LYS A 157 -9.20 -14.01 -21.44
C LYS A 157 -10.60 -13.95 -20.78
N ARG A 158 -10.71 -14.31 -19.50
CA ARG A 158 -11.96 -14.17 -18.72
C ARG A 158 -12.26 -12.74 -18.29
N GLN A 159 -11.25 -11.92 -18.05
CA GLN A 159 -11.42 -10.51 -17.65
C GLN A 159 -11.68 -9.57 -18.84
N ALA A 160 -11.27 -9.96 -20.07
CA ALA A 160 -11.44 -9.15 -21.28
C ALA A 160 -12.88 -9.13 -21.83
N ILE A 161 -13.84 -9.85 -21.24
CA ILE A 161 -15.21 -9.99 -21.75
C ILE A 161 -16.21 -9.00 -21.11
N VAL A 162 -15.78 -8.15 -20.17
CA VAL A 162 -16.64 -7.12 -19.58
C VAL A 162 -16.13 -5.75 -19.99
N ILE A 163 -16.40 -5.38 -21.24
CA ILE A 163 -16.35 -3.96 -21.66
C ILE A 163 -17.74 -3.39 -21.36
N PRO A 164 -17.91 -2.48 -20.38
CA PRO A 164 -19.18 -1.79 -20.22
C PRO A 164 -19.42 -0.97 -21.49
N GLU A 165 -20.60 -1.13 -22.09
CA GLU A 165 -21.03 -0.28 -23.20
C GLU A 165 -20.89 1.20 -22.79
N GLN A 166 -20.13 1.93 -23.56
CA GLN A 166 -20.00 3.36 -23.33
C GLN A 166 -21.39 4.02 -23.51
N PRO A 167 -21.85 4.85 -22.60
CA PRO A 167 -23.08 5.59 -22.79
C PRO A 167 -22.96 6.45 -24.07
N PRO A 168 -24.02 6.57 -24.89
CA PRO A 168 -23.98 7.30 -26.15
C PRO A 168 -23.45 8.71 -25.92
N SER A 169 -22.53 9.13 -26.80
CA SER A 169 -21.86 10.42 -26.72
C SER A 169 -22.90 11.59 -26.73
N ARG A 170 -22.58 12.66 -26.02
CA ARG A 170 -23.44 13.86 -25.87
C ARG A 170 -23.90 14.46 -27.19
N ALA A 171 -23.24 14.16 -28.30
CA ALA A 171 -23.59 14.61 -29.65
C ALA A 171 -24.90 13.98 -30.19
N ALA A 172 -25.24 12.77 -29.81
CA ALA A 172 -26.46 12.08 -30.26
C ALA A 172 -27.75 12.63 -29.59
N ARG A 173 -27.65 13.40 -28.51
CA ARG A 173 -28.81 13.94 -27.79
C ARG A 173 -29.29 15.30 -28.31
N GLN A 174 -28.57 15.93 -29.25
CA GLN A 174 -28.96 17.24 -29.79
C GLN A 174 -29.74 17.16 -31.11
N SER A 175 -29.77 16.02 -31.81
CA SER A 175 -30.48 15.91 -33.09
C SER A 175 -32.00 15.65 -32.97
N THR A 176 -32.51 15.26 -31.81
CA THR A 176 -33.95 14.93 -31.62
C THR A 176 -34.80 16.08 -31.09
N ARG A 177 -34.28 17.31 -31.03
CA ARG A 177 -35.00 18.49 -30.52
C ARG A 177 -35.42 19.50 -31.56
N ARG A 178 -35.30 19.17 -32.86
CA ARG A 178 -35.59 20.11 -33.97
C ARG A 178 -36.80 19.80 -34.86
N ASP A 179 -37.67 18.87 -34.47
CA ASP A 179 -38.91 18.68 -35.22
C ASP A 179 -40.11 18.68 -34.27
N ARG A 180 -40.62 19.89 -33.96
CA ARG A 180 -42.02 20.16 -33.60
C ARG A 180 -42.52 21.28 -34.49
N PRO A 181 -43.46 20.99 -35.42
CA PRO A 181 -44.17 22.04 -36.17
C PRO A 181 -45.18 22.75 -35.26
N HIS A 182 -45.41 24.00 -35.58
CA HIS A 182 -46.42 24.91 -35.00
C HIS A 182 -47.84 24.42 -35.27
#